data_6ea7f6f6fac7428d77f9520893733fed
#
_entry.id   6ea7f6f6fac7428d77f9520893733fed
#
_cell.length_a   1.000
_cell.length_b   1.000
_cell.length_c   1.000
_cell.angle_alpha   90.00
_cell.angle_beta   90.00
_cell.angle_gamma   90.00
#
_symmetry.space_group_name_H-M   'P 1'
#
loop_
_entity.id
_entity.type
_entity.pdbx_description
1 polymer ?
#
loop_
_entity_poly.entity_id
_entity_poly.type
_entity_poly.pdbx_seq_one_letter_code
_entity_poly.pdbx_strand_id
1 'polypeptide(L)'
;MKRHPLLIPLSQDHHHSLAMCARILRDPAADHRADFAKQKDDLLAHFAEEEALFAPWWNKLAQPAMQRRFEEEHALLRQMLAAPEFDNPDWMKSFAETLRGHARFEERELFQAF
;
A
#
# COMPACT_ATOMS: atom_id res chain seq x y z
N MET A 1 16.42 -12.55 -8.11
CA MET A 1 15.91 -13.47 -7.08
C MET A 1 14.43 -13.76 -7.31
N LYS A 2 14.04 -15.01 -7.19
CA LYS A 2 12.66 -15.42 -7.44
C LYS A 2 11.77 -15.08 -6.25
N ARG A 3 10.65 -14.39 -6.49
CA ARG A 3 9.67 -14.05 -5.46
C ARG A 3 8.96 -15.31 -4.98
N HIS A 4 8.69 -15.40 -3.67
CA HIS A 4 7.89 -16.51 -3.13
C HIS A 4 6.51 -16.55 -3.82
N PRO A 5 6.03 -17.74 -4.24
CA PRO A 5 4.78 -17.83 -5.00
C PRO A 5 3.57 -17.18 -4.34
N LEU A 6 3.47 -17.21 -3.01
CA LEU A 6 2.37 -16.59 -2.28
C LEU A 6 2.38 -15.06 -2.37
N LEU A 7 3.52 -14.46 -2.68
CA LEU A 7 3.68 -13.01 -2.80
C LEU A 7 3.40 -12.49 -4.21
N ILE A 8 3.36 -13.37 -5.23
CA ILE A 8 3.20 -12.95 -6.62
C ILE A 8 1.89 -12.17 -6.86
N PRO A 9 0.71 -12.65 -6.40
CA PRO A 9 -0.52 -11.88 -6.56
C PRO A 9 -0.47 -10.53 -5.85
N LEU A 10 0.15 -10.49 -4.67
CA LEU A 10 0.29 -9.25 -3.90
C LEU A 10 1.17 -8.25 -4.63
N SER A 11 2.27 -8.72 -5.23
CA SER A 11 3.15 -7.88 -6.05
C SER A 11 2.42 -7.35 -7.29
N GLN A 12 1.59 -8.16 -7.92
CA GLN A 12 0.79 -7.76 -9.08
C GLN A 12 -0.20 -6.64 -8.71
N ASP A 13 -0.81 -6.73 -7.53
CA ASP A 13 -1.73 -5.69 -7.03
C ASP A 13 -1.02 -4.34 -6.88
N HIS A 14 0.27 -4.34 -6.56
CA HIS A 14 1.05 -3.11 -6.45
C HIS A 14 1.13 -2.33 -7.76
N HIS A 15 1.04 -2.98 -8.90
CA HIS A 15 1.04 -2.28 -10.19
C HIS A 15 -0.13 -1.30 -10.30
N HIS A 16 -1.32 -1.70 -9.86
CA HIS A 16 -2.50 -0.85 -9.88
C HIS A 16 -2.37 0.31 -8.91
N SER A 17 -1.88 0.04 -7.69
CA SER A 17 -1.66 1.07 -6.66
C SER A 17 -0.62 2.09 -7.11
N LEU A 18 0.49 1.62 -7.66
CA LEU A 18 1.57 2.50 -8.13
C LEU A 18 1.14 3.33 -9.33
N ALA A 19 0.32 2.76 -10.23
CA ALA A 19 -0.23 3.50 -11.36
C ALA A 19 -1.14 4.64 -10.88
N MET A 20 -1.99 4.39 -9.88
CA MET A 20 -2.83 5.42 -9.29
C MET A 20 -1.98 6.51 -8.64
N CYS A 21 -0.95 6.13 -7.88
CA CYS A 21 -0.03 7.09 -7.27
C CYS A 21 0.63 7.98 -8.32
N ALA A 22 1.06 7.40 -9.44
CA ALA A 22 1.68 8.16 -10.53
C ALA A 22 0.69 9.18 -11.13
N ARG A 23 -0.57 8.78 -11.31
CA ARG A 23 -1.61 9.70 -11.82
C ARG A 23 -1.85 10.85 -10.86
N ILE A 24 -1.95 10.58 -9.56
CA ILE A 24 -2.14 11.61 -8.54
C ILE A 24 -0.95 12.55 -8.49
N LEU A 25 0.27 12.02 -8.47
CA LEU A 25 1.47 12.84 -8.36
C LEU A 25 1.75 13.68 -9.59
N ARG A 26 1.24 13.26 -10.76
CA ARG A 26 1.36 14.04 -11.99
C ARG A 26 0.53 15.31 -11.92
N ASP A 27 -0.62 15.25 -11.28
CA ASP A 27 -1.52 16.41 -11.12
C ASP A 27 -2.35 16.26 -9.83
N PRO A 28 -1.78 16.61 -8.67
CA PRO A 28 -2.50 16.45 -7.39
C PRO A 28 -3.78 17.28 -7.28
N ALA A 29 -3.89 18.35 -8.07
CA ALA A 29 -5.06 19.23 -8.07
C ALA A 29 -6.20 18.74 -8.97
N ALA A 30 -5.97 17.72 -9.79
CA ALA A 30 -7.02 17.14 -10.62
C ALA A 30 -8.05 16.38 -9.77
N ASP A 31 -9.19 16.06 -10.36
CA ASP A 31 -10.22 15.28 -9.68
C ASP A 31 -9.89 13.79 -9.76
N HIS A 32 -9.49 13.22 -8.63
CA HIS A 32 -9.13 11.81 -8.51
C HIS A 32 -10.22 10.95 -7.86
N ARG A 33 -11.43 11.48 -7.67
CA ARG A 33 -12.50 10.78 -6.96
C ARG A 33 -12.87 9.44 -7.59
N ALA A 34 -13.01 9.40 -8.90
CA ALA A 34 -13.40 8.19 -9.62
C ALA A 34 -12.31 7.11 -9.52
N ASP A 35 -11.05 7.49 -9.71
CA ASP A 35 -9.90 6.59 -9.63
C ASP A 35 -9.75 6.04 -8.21
N PHE A 36 -9.88 6.92 -7.22
CA PHE A 36 -9.80 6.55 -5.80
C PHE A 36 -10.93 5.56 -5.43
N ALA A 37 -12.17 5.84 -5.83
CA ALA A 37 -13.30 4.98 -5.56
C ALA A 37 -13.13 3.59 -6.18
N LYS A 38 -12.58 3.54 -7.39
CA LYS A 38 -12.30 2.28 -8.09
C LYS A 38 -11.27 1.43 -7.36
N GLN A 39 -10.25 2.06 -6.74
CA GLN A 39 -9.14 1.35 -6.11
C GLN A 39 -9.36 1.05 -4.63
N LYS A 40 -10.26 1.79 -3.96
CA LYS A 40 -10.41 1.74 -2.50
C LYS A 40 -10.68 0.34 -1.96
N ASP A 41 -11.70 -0.32 -2.50
CA ASP A 41 -12.10 -1.65 -2.01
C ASP A 41 -11.01 -2.68 -2.28
N ASP A 42 -10.36 -2.60 -3.43
CA ASP A 42 -9.25 -3.48 -3.79
C ASP A 42 -8.07 -3.28 -2.85
N LEU A 43 -7.76 -2.04 -2.48
CA LEU A 43 -6.69 -1.73 -1.53
C LEU A 43 -7.00 -2.27 -0.14
N LEU A 44 -8.22 -2.09 0.34
CA LEU A 44 -8.62 -2.61 1.65
C LEU A 44 -8.55 -4.14 1.69
N ALA A 45 -9.00 -4.80 0.63
CA ALA A 45 -8.91 -6.26 0.50
C ALA A 45 -7.46 -6.71 0.45
N HIS A 46 -6.60 -5.99 -0.28
CA HIS A 46 -5.17 -6.27 -0.38
C HIS A 46 -4.49 -6.20 0.99
N PHE A 47 -4.77 -5.16 1.78
CA PHE A 47 -4.21 -5.03 3.13
C PHE A 47 -4.63 -6.21 4.01
N ALA A 48 -5.90 -6.60 3.96
CA ALA A 48 -6.41 -7.72 4.75
C ALA A 48 -5.75 -9.04 4.33
N GLU A 49 -5.56 -9.27 3.05
CA GLU A 49 -4.87 -10.45 2.52
C GLU A 49 -3.43 -10.51 2.98
N GLU A 50 -2.71 -9.39 2.94
CA GLU A 50 -1.34 -9.31 3.42
C GLU A 50 -1.25 -9.61 4.91
N GLU A 51 -2.14 -9.02 5.70
CA GLU A 51 -2.17 -9.24 7.15
C GLU A 51 -2.41 -10.69 7.50
N ALA A 52 -3.34 -11.35 6.80
CA ALA A 52 -3.62 -12.75 7.00
C ALA A 52 -2.43 -13.64 6.61
N LEU A 53 -1.77 -13.32 5.51
CA LEU A 53 -0.61 -14.07 5.03
C LEU A 53 0.56 -13.96 6.01
N PHE A 54 0.88 -12.74 6.49
CA PHE A 54 2.04 -12.51 7.33
C PHE A 54 1.83 -12.85 8.80
N ALA A 55 0.57 -12.90 9.28
CA ALA A 55 0.28 -13.15 10.70
C ALA A 55 1.03 -14.36 11.28
N PRO A 56 1.03 -15.55 10.65
CA PRO A 56 1.76 -16.70 11.19
C PRO A 56 3.28 -16.64 10.98
N TRP A 57 3.76 -15.69 10.17
CA TRP A 57 5.16 -15.64 9.78
C TRP A 57 6.01 -14.64 10.56
N TRP A 58 5.39 -13.65 11.24
CA TRP A 58 6.15 -12.60 11.91
C TRP A 58 7.19 -13.13 12.90
N ASN A 59 6.81 -14.14 13.70
CA ASN A 59 7.76 -14.74 14.65
C ASN A 59 8.93 -15.43 13.95
N LYS A 60 8.68 -16.05 12.82
CA LYS A 60 9.71 -16.76 12.05
C LYS A 60 10.65 -15.80 11.33
N LEU A 61 10.11 -14.69 10.83
CA LEU A 61 10.90 -13.67 10.14
C LEU A 61 11.82 -12.93 11.11
N ALA A 62 11.41 -12.79 12.37
CA ALA A 62 12.17 -12.11 13.42
C ALA A 62 12.60 -10.69 12.98
N GLN A 63 11.66 -9.94 12.38
CA GLN A 63 11.89 -8.59 11.89
C GLN A 63 10.90 -7.62 12.54
N PRO A 64 11.07 -7.31 13.85
CA PRO A 64 10.08 -6.49 14.57
C PRO A 64 9.96 -5.06 14.02
N ALA A 65 11.02 -4.50 13.48
CA ALA A 65 10.96 -3.15 12.89
C ALA A 65 10.13 -3.16 11.60
N MET A 66 10.28 -4.19 10.77
CA MET A 66 9.47 -4.34 9.55
C MET A 66 8.00 -4.59 9.88
N GLN A 67 7.74 -5.41 10.89
CA GLN A 67 6.38 -5.68 11.35
C GLN A 67 5.70 -4.40 11.81
N ARG A 68 6.39 -3.60 12.62
CA ARG A 68 5.86 -2.33 13.13
C ARG A 68 5.55 -1.37 11.98
N ARG A 69 6.48 -1.24 11.05
CA ARG A 69 6.29 -0.37 9.89
C ARG A 69 5.09 -0.81 9.04
N PHE A 70 4.99 -2.11 8.78
CA PHE A 70 3.88 -2.72 8.04
C PHE A 70 2.54 -2.37 8.71
N GLU A 71 2.43 -2.60 10.03
CA GLU A 71 1.19 -2.36 10.77
C GLU A 71 0.84 -0.87 10.84
N GLU A 72 1.82 -0.01 11.09
CA GLU A 72 1.62 1.44 11.17
C GLU A 72 1.21 2.02 9.82
N GLU A 73 1.84 1.58 8.75
CA GLU A 73 1.50 2.07 7.39
C GLU A 73 0.12 1.60 6.96
N HIS A 74 -0.26 0.36 7.28
CA HIS A 74 -1.62 -0.11 7.02
C HIS A 74 -2.67 0.70 7.79
N ALA A 75 -2.41 0.99 9.05
CA ALA A 75 -3.33 1.80 9.87
C ALA A 75 -3.48 3.21 9.30
N LEU A 76 -2.38 3.85 8.93
CA LEU A 76 -2.40 5.19 8.35
C LEU A 76 -3.15 5.20 7.00
N LEU A 77 -2.85 4.26 6.13
CA LEU A 77 -3.51 4.19 4.83
C LEU A 77 -5.01 3.92 4.95
N ARG A 78 -5.42 3.07 5.89
CA ARG A 78 -6.85 2.85 6.17
C ARG A 78 -7.53 4.14 6.63
N GLN A 79 -6.87 4.91 7.48
CA GLN A 79 -7.36 6.21 7.93
C GLN A 79 -7.55 7.17 6.77
N MET A 80 -6.55 7.26 5.89
CA MET A 80 -6.59 8.13 4.72
C MET A 80 -7.71 7.70 3.74
N LEU A 81 -7.86 6.40 3.53
CA LEU A 81 -8.91 5.87 2.66
C LEU A 81 -10.32 6.13 3.20
N ALA A 82 -10.45 6.18 4.53
CA ALA A 82 -11.76 6.40 5.18
C ALA A 82 -12.21 7.87 5.13
N ALA A 83 -11.26 8.80 5.07
CA ALA A 83 -11.55 10.24 5.13
C ALA A 83 -10.71 11.02 4.12
N PRO A 84 -10.89 10.81 2.81
CA PRO A 84 -10.08 11.47 1.80
C PRO A 84 -10.42 12.96 1.68
N GLU A 85 -9.38 13.75 1.37
CA GLU A 85 -9.50 15.21 1.17
C GLU A 85 -9.22 15.53 -0.30
N PHE A 86 -10.17 15.21 -1.16
CA PHE A 86 -10.00 15.32 -2.63
C PHE A 86 -9.71 16.73 -3.12
N ASP A 87 -10.17 17.74 -2.40
CA ASP A 87 -9.99 19.15 -2.79
C ASP A 87 -8.72 19.77 -2.21
N ASN A 88 -7.90 18.95 -1.53
CA ASN A 88 -6.63 19.38 -0.94
C ASN A 88 -5.47 18.71 -1.69
N PRO A 89 -4.82 19.44 -2.64
CA PRO A 89 -3.71 18.85 -3.41
C PRO A 89 -2.55 18.36 -2.55
N ASP A 90 -2.26 19.04 -1.44
CA ASP A 90 -1.20 18.62 -0.52
C ASP A 90 -1.53 17.29 0.14
N TRP A 91 -2.79 17.10 0.54
CA TRP A 91 -3.26 15.82 1.08
C TRP A 91 -3.18 14.71 0.03
N MET A 92 -3.63 14.99 -1.20
CA MET A 92 -3.57 14.02 -2.29
C MET A 92 -2.14 13.59 -2.58
N LYS A 93 -1.22 14.54 -2.60
CA LYS A 93 0.21 14.26 -2.77
C LYS A 93 0.74 13.38 -1.63
N SER A 94 0.40 13.73 -0.39
CA SER A 94 0.80 12.98 0.80
C SER A 94 0.29 11.54 0.76
N PHE A 95 -0.99 11.35 0.39
CA PHE A 95 -1.58 10.03 0.24
C PHE A 95 -0.81 9.19 -0.80
N ALA A 96 -0.58 9.76 -1.98
CA ALA A 96 0.12 9.04 -3.05
C ALA A 96 1.55 8.69 -2.66
N GLU A 97 2.26 9.59 -2.00
CA GLU A 97 3.62 9.33 -1.53
C GLU A 97 3.64 8.26 -0.45
N THR A 98 2.67 8.28 0.46
CA THR A 98 2.56 7.29 1.53
C THR A 98 2.29 5.89 0.96
N LEU A 99 1.33 5.79 0.05
CA LEU A 99 1.00 4.51 -0.58
C LEU A 99 2.15 3.97 -1.42
N ARG A 100 2.79 4.85 -2.21
CA ARG A 100 3.96 4.47 -3.02
C ARG A 100 5.11 3.99 -2.15
N GLY A 101 5.41 4.73 -1.07
CA GLY A 101 6.47 4.37 -0.14
C GLY A 101 6.21 3.02 0.53
N HIS A 102 4.95 2.77 0.90
CA HIS A 102 4.55 1.49 1.50
C HIS A 102 4.73 0.32 0.51
N ALA A 103 4.26 0.48 -0.73
CA ALA A 103 4.41 -0.57 -1.75
C ALA A 103 5.89 -0.86 -2.02
N ARG A 104 6.72 0.17 -2.11
CA ARG A 104 8.17 0.02 -2.31
C ARG A 104 8.85 -0.67 -1.13
N PHE A 105 8.46 -0.32 0.09
CA PHE A 105 8.95 -1.00 1.29
C PHE A 105 8.66 -2.49 1.22
N GLU A 106 7.43 -2.87 0.89
CA GLU A 106 7.06 -4.27 0.77
C GLU A 106 7.87 -4.98 -0.31
N GLU A 107 7.99 -4.39 -1.49
CA GLU A 107 8.70 -5.02 -2.61
C GLU A 107 10.20 -5.13 -2.38
N ARG A 108 10.81 -4.10 -1.79
CA ARG A 108 12.27 -4.01 -1.66
C ARG A 108 12.82 -4.60 -0.37
N GLU A 109 12.02 -4.65 0.69
CA GLU A 109 12.49 -5.08 2.00
C GLU A 109 11.69 -6.26 2.54
N LEU A 110 10.38 -6.10 2.76
CA LEU A 110 9.57 -7.12 3.43
C LEU A 110 9.46 -8.41 2.62
N PHE A 111 9.09 -8.30 1.36
CA PHE A 111 8.92 -9.48 0.51
C PHE A 111 10.25 -10.21 0.24
N GLN A 112 11.36 -9.49 0.31
CA GLN A 112 12.70 -10.09 0.18
C GLN A 112 13.08 -10.91 1.43
N ALA A 113 12.56 -10.51 2.60
CA ALA A 113 12.78 -11.23 3.86
C ALA A 113 11.93 -12.50 3.97
N PHE A 114 10.82 -12.55 3.24
CA PHE A 114 9.90 -13.70 3.23
C PHE A 114 10.50 -14.85 2.42
#